data_bf63cea25c465ebe5bc9781696c40366
#
_entry.id   bf63cea25c465ebe5bc9781696c40366
#
_cell.length_a   1.000
_cell.length_b   1.000
_cell.length_c   1.000
_cell.angle_alpha   90.00
_cell.angle_beta   90.00
_cell.angle_gamma   90.00
#
_symmetry.space_group_name_H-M   'P 1'
#
loop_
_entity.id
_entity.type
_entity.pdbx_description
1 polymer ?
#
loop_
_entity_poly.entity_id
_entity_poly.type
_entity_poly.pdbx_seq_one_letter_code
_entity_poly.pdbx_strand_id
1 'polypeptide(L)'
;MKQLLIVVVLLVVAVGLGFAWGASGRVALQQGVEDAQQQLDVLEARSHILDARVSLYNVNFGDAQRQLEDAKAPLTRARDRMQSEGKKNAAEAMAAALTHVQDAQRLASRLDQGANTQAGEALKSIQSATSK
;
A
#
# COMPACT_ATOMS: atom_id res chain seq x y z
N MET A 1 29.04 51.40 7.98
CA MET A 1 29.48 50.19 7.28
C MET A 1 29.39 48.95 8.14
N LYS A 2 29.92 48.93 9.36
CA LYS A 2 29.84 47.73 10.24
C LYS A 2 28.40 47.32 10.56
N GLN A 3 27.49 48.27 10.80
CA GLN A 3 26.09 47.98 11.10
C GLN A 3 25.33 47.40 9.91
N LEU A 4 25.64 47.85 8.71
CA LEU A 4 25.04 47.33 7.48
C LEU A 4 25.43 45.87 7.23
N LEU A 5 26.69 45.54 7.52
CA LEU A 5 27.24 44.19 7.40
C LEU A 5 26.59 43.24 8.40
N ILE A 6 26.30 43.68 9.64
CA ILE A 6 25.61 42.91 10.67
C ILE A 6 24.15 42.61 10.23
N VAL A 7 23.46 43.61 9.66
CA VAL A 7 22.09 43.44 9.17
C VAL A 7 22.03 42.42 8.02
N VAL A 8 22.96 42.48 7.09
CA VAL A 8 23.05 41.52 5.97
C VAL A 8 23.30 40.10 6.48
N VAL A 9 24.22 39.92 7.43
CA VAL A 9 24.52 38.61 8.02
C VAL A 9 23.29 38.05 8.74
N LEU A 10 22.59 38.87 9.54
CA LEU A 10 21.35 38.43 10.22
C LEU A 10 20.27 38.06 9.23
N LEU A 11 20.15 38.76 8.12
CA LEU A 11 19.14 38.48 7.09
C LEU A 11 19.44 37.14 6.37
N VAL A 12 20.71 36.89 6.07
CA VAL A 12 21.16 35.61 5.46
C VAL A 12 20.89 34.42 6.41
N VAL A 13 21.18 34.60 7.71
CA VAL A 13 20.94 33.58 8.73
C VAL A 13 19.43 33.33 8.88
N ALA A 14 18.59 34.37 8.91
CA ALA A 14 17.14 34.23 9.02
C ALA A 14 16.52 33.51 7.81
N VAL A 15 17.01 33.84 6.59
CA VAL A 15 16.57 33.15 5.35
C VAL A 15 17.03 31.68 5.35
N GLY A 16 18.27 31.42 5.78
CA GLY A 16 18.82 30.06 5.86
C GLY A 16 18.04 29.18 6.84
N LEU A 17 17.71 29.70 8.03
CA LEU A 17 16.90 28.98 9.03
C LEU A 17 15.44 28.78 8.55
N GLY A 18 14.84 29.78 7.91
CA GLY A 18 13.48 29.68 7.36
C GLY A 18 13.38 28.65 6.24
N PHE A 19 14.42 28.51 5.41
CA PHE A 19 14.47 27.54 4.33
C PHE A 19 14.63 26.10 4.87
N ALA A 20 15.48 25.90 5.89
CA ALA A 20 15.67 24.60 6.52
C ALA A 20 14.39 24.09 7.20
N TRP A 21 13.61 24.96 7.87
CA TRP A 21 12.34 24.61 8.49
C TRP A 21 11.22 24.37 7.46
N GLY A 22 11.18 25.16 6.38
CA GLY A 22 10.21 24.96 5.31
C GLY A 22 10.40 23.66 4.53
N ALA A 23 11.64 23.22 4.33
CA ALA A 23 11.95 21.95 3.66
C ALA A 23 11.56 20.73 4.51
N SER A 24 11.79 20.77 5.83
CA SER A 24 11.44 19.68 6.75
C SER A 24 9.92 19.45 6.82
N GLY A 25 9.11 20.49 6.77
CA GLY A 25 7.64 20.37 6.80
C GLY A 25 7.07 19.71 5.54
N ARG A 26 7.66 19.96 4.38
CA ARG A 26 7.22 19.36 3.11
C ARG A 26 7.52 17.87 3.04
N VAL A 27 8.66 17.43 3.54
CA VAL A 27 9.04 16.01 3.59
C VAL A 27 8.10 15.23 4.51
N ALA A 28 7.79 15.77 5.69
CA ALA A 28 6.86 15.12 6.63
C ALA A 28 5.43 15.00 6.06
N LEU A 29 4.94 16.02 5.34
CA LEU A 29 3.64 15.99 4.67
C LEU A 29 3.62 14.96 3.52
N GLN A 30 4.68 14.87 2.72
CA GLN A 30 4.78 13.89 1.64
C GLN A 30 4.78 12.46 2.19
N GLN A 31 5.56 12.18 3.24
CA GLN A 31 5.57 10.86 3.90
C GLN A 31 4.19 10.51 4.46
N GLY A 32 3.49 11.45 5.07
CA GLY A 32 2.13 11.23 5.57
C GLY A 32 1.13 10.89 4.46
N VAL A 33 1.25 11.52 3.29
CA VAL A 33 0.41 11.22 2.12
C VAL A 33 0.74 9.84 1.55
N GLU A 34 2.02 9.48 1.45
CA GLU A 34 2.46 8.17 0.96
C GLU A 34 2.00 7.04 1.87
N ASP A 35 2.12 7.20 3.20
CA ASP A 35 1.61 6.24 4.19
C ASP A 35 0.09 6.09 4.09
N ALA A 36 -0.65 7.18 3.94
CA ALA A 36 -2.10 7.15 3.78
C ALA A 36 -2.51 6.44 2.49
N GLN A 37 -1.82 6.70 1.38
CA GLN A 37 -2.07 6.02 0.11
C GLN A 37 -1.76 4.52 0.19
N GLN A 38 -0.68 4.12 0.88
CA GLN A 38 -0.36 2.72 1.11
C GLN A 38 -1.48 2.02 1.91
N GLN A 39 -1.97 2.66 2.97
CA GLN A 39 -3.09 2.13 3.75
C GLN A 39 -4.36 1.98 2.90
N LEU A 40 -4.68 2.96 2.05
CA LEU A 40 -5.81 2.88 1.14
C LEU A 40 -5.66 1.73 0.15
N ASP A 41 -4.50 1.54 -0.47
CA ASP A 41 -4.24 0.43 -1.38
C ASP A 41 -4.43 -0.93 -0.67
N VAL A 42 -3.95 -1.07 0.56
CA VAL A 42 -4.13 -2.29 1.37
C VAL A 42 -5.60 -2.54 1.69
N LEU A 43 -6.34 -1.50 2.10
CA LEU A 43 -7.76 -1.61 2.42
C LEU A 43 -8.61 -1.93 1.19
N GLU A 44 -8.32 -1.31 0.05
CA GLU A 44 -8.96 -1.58 -1.22
C GLU A 44 -8.75 -3.04 -1.66
N ALA A 45 -7.52 -3.52 -1.65
CA ALA A 45 -7.21 -4.91 -1.95
C ALA A 45 -7.94 -5.88 -1.03
N ARG A 46 -7.94 -5.58 0.25
CA ARG A 46 -8.61 -6.40 1.27
C ARG A 46 -10.12 -6.45 1.07
N SER A 47 -10.74 -5.31 0.73
CA SER A 47 -12.17 -5.25 0.42
C SER A 47 -12.52 -6.15 -0.76
N HIS A 48 -11.81 -6.02 -1.88
CA HIS A 48 -12.04 -6.85 -3.06
C HIS A 48 -11.88 -8.36 -2.77
N ILE A 49 -10.89 -8.76 -1.98
CA ILE A 49 -10.70 -10.17 -1.62
C ILE A 49 -11.84 -10.67 -0.71
N LEU A 50 -12.31 -9.84 0.22
CA LEU A 50 -13.46 -10.19 1.07
C LEU A 50 -14.74 -10.33 0.25
N ASP A 51 -15.00 -9.42 -0.68
CA ASP A 51 -16.14 -9.48 -1.59
C ASP A 51 -16.07 -10.73 -2.48
N ALA A 52 -14.87 -11.07 -2.98
CA ALA A 52 -14.64 -12.30 -3.71
C ALA A 52 -14.99 -13.55 -2.86
N ARG A 53 -14.60 -13.56 -1.59
CA ARG A 53 -14.93 -14.67 -0.68
C ARG A 53 -16.43 -14.81 -0.45
N VAL A 54 -17.15 -13.69 -0.31
CA VAL A 54 -18.62 -13.71 -0.20
C VAL A 54 -19.22 -14.28 -1.49
N SER A 55 -18.74 -13.86 -2.66
CA SER A 55 -19.19 -14.38 -3.95
C SER A 55 -18.91 -15.89 -4.09
N LEU A 56 -17.71 -16.34 -3.68
CA LEU A 56 -17.36 -17.77 -3.68
C LEU A 56 -18.26 -18.59 -2.74
N TYR A 57 -18.58 -18.04 -1.58
CA TYR A 57 -19.48 -18.69 -0.63
C TYR A 57 -20.89 -18.85 -1.22
N ASN A 58 -21.33 -17.87 -1.99
CA ASN A 58 -22.61 -17.89 -2.71
C ASN A 58 -22.55 -18.62 -4.06
N VAL A 59 -21.45 -19.34 -4.34
CA VAL A 59 -21.22 -20.08 -5.59
C VAL A 59 -21.26 -19.17 -6.84
N ASN A 60 -21.04 -17.87 -6.66
CA ASN A 60 -20.96 -16.90 -7.74
C ASN A 60 -19.51 -16.71 -8.19
N PHE A 61 -18.99 -17.69 -8.92
CA PHE A 61 -17.60 -17.70 -9.37
C PHE A 61 -17.27 -16.57 -10.35
N GLY A 62 -18.24 -16.10 -11.14
CA GLY A 62 -18.02 -14.98 -12.07
C GLY A 62 -17.74 -13.67 -11.37
N ASP A 63 -18.51 -13.32 -10.35
CA ASP A 63 -18.27 -12.14 -9.53
C ASP A 63 -16.97 -12.28 -8.73
N ALA A 64 -16.72 -13.46 -8.17
CA ALA A 64 -15.48 -13.73 -7.45
C ALA A 64 -14.24 -13.49 -8.32
N GLN A 65 -14.25 -13.95 -9.58
CA GLN A 65 -13.13 -13.71 -10.49
C GLN A 65 -12.90 -12.23 -10.75
N ARG A 66 -13.95 -11.43 -10.94
CA ARG A 66 -13.84 -9.97 -11.13
C ARG A 66 -13.24 -9.31 -9.89
N GLN A 67 -13.76 -9.61 -8.71
CA GLN A 67 -13.25 -9.06 -7.45
C GLN A 67 -11.78 -9.43 -7.20
N LEU A 68 -11.38 -10.67 -7.51
CA LEU A 68 -9.98 -11.09 -7.42
C LEU A 68 -9.10 -10.36 -8.44
N GLU A 69 -9.60 -10.08 -9.64
CA GLU A 69 -8.89 -9.27 -10.63
C GLU A 69 -8.69 -7.84 -10.11
N ASP A 70 -9.75 -7.23 -9.58
CA ASP A 70 -9.72 -5.87 -9.05
C ASP A 70 -8.77 -5.72 -7.84
N ALA A 71 -8.56 -6.80 -7.07
CA ALA A 71 -7.60 -6.81 -5.95
C ALA A 71 -6.13 -6.72 -6.38
N LYS A 72 -5.78 -7.10 -7.60
CA LYS A 72 -4.37 -7.18 -8.03
C LYS A 72 -3.68 -5.83 -8.12
N ALA A 73 -4.37 -4.83 -8.68
CA ALA A 73 -3.80 -3.50 -8.85
C ALA A 73 -3.42 -2.85 -7.51
N PRO A 74 -4.30 -2.75 -6.51
CA PRO A 74 -3.95 -2.19 -5.22
C PRO A 74 -2.89 -3.02 -4.47
N LEU A 75 -2.89 -4.36 -4.57
CA LEU A 75 -1.82 -5.20 -4.01
C LEU A 75 -0.46 -4.90 -4.63
N THR A 76 -0.42 -4.70 -5.95
CA THR A 76 0.81 -4.36 -6.67
C THR A 76 1.33 -3.00 -6.22
N ARG A 77 0.46 -1.98 -6.14
CA ARG A 77 0.84 -0.65 -5.66
C ARG A 77 1.37 -0.68 -4.22
N ALA A 78 0.69 -1.41 -3.32
CA ALA A 78 1.12 -1.57 -1.93
C ALA A 78 2.49 -2.25 -1.84
N ARG A 79 2.70 -3.34 -2.58
CA ARG A 79 3.99 -4.05 -2.65
C ARG A 79 5.11 -3.12 -3.12
N ASP A 80 4.90 -2.41 -4.21
CA ASP A 80 5.93 -1.56 -4.82
C ASP A 80 6.31 -0.39 -3.90
N ARG A 81 5.34 0.22 -3.20
CA ARG A 81 5.61 1.22 -2.18
C ARG A 81 6.43 0.65 -1.01
N MET A 82 6.00 -0.48 -0.44
CA MET A 82 6.72 -1.14 0.64
C MET A 82 8.16 -1.49 0.24
N GLN A 83 8.37 -1.90 -1.01
CA GLN A 83 9.69 -2.18 -1.53
C GLN A 83 10.55 -0.92 -1.67
N SER A 84 9.99 0.17 -2.17
CA SER A 84 10.69 1.46 -2.29
C SER A 84 11.06 2.07 -0.94
N GLU A 85 10.27 1.81 0.09
CA GLU A 85 10.52 2.21 1.48
C GLU A 85 11.49 1.27 2.23
N GLY A 86 12.00 0.22 1.58
CA GLY A 86 12.89 -0.75 2.20
C GLY A 86 12.21 -1.74 3.15
N LYS A 87 10.89 -1.79 3.18
CA LYS A 87 10.06 -2.72 3.99
C LYS A 87 9.99 -4.09 3.30
N LYS A 88 11.14 -4.77 3.16
CA LYS A 88 11.26 -6.00 2.35
C LYS A 88 10.30 -7.10 2.77
N ASN A 89 10.22 -7.41 4.07
CA ASN A 89 9.33 -8.47 4.56
C ASN A 89 7.84 -8.17 4.26
N ALA A 90 7.42 -6.92 4.38
CA ALA A 90 6.07 -6.51 4.04
C ALA A 90 5.81 -6.59 2.53
N ALA A 91 6.79 -6.20 1.70
CA ALA A 91 6.70 -6.32 0.24
C ALA A 91 6.63 -7.79 -0.20
N GLU A 92 7.40 -8.70 0.42
CA GLU A 92 7.34 -10.14 0.18
C GLU A 92 5.97 -10.72 0.58
N ALA A 93 5.40 -10.30 1.70
CA ALA A 93 4.07 -10.73 2.12
C ALA A 93 2.98 -10.22 1.16
N MET A 94 3.09 -9.01 0.60
CA MET A 94 2.19 -8.53 -0.46
C MET A 94 2.36 -9.31 -1.77
N ALA A 95 3.58 -9.72 -2.12
CA ALA A 95 3.84 -10.59 -3.27
C ALA A 95 3.22 -11.98 -3.07
N ALA A 96 3.29 -12.54 -1.87
CA ALA A 96 2.61 -13.79 -1.52
C ALA A 96 1.08 -13.64 -1.64
N ALA A 97 0.51 -12.52 -1.17
CA ALA A 97 -0.91 -12.23 -1.33
C ALA A 97 -1.33 -12.20 -2.81
N LEU A 98 -0.53 -11.58 -3.68
CA LEU A 98 -0.76 -11.59 -5.13
C LEU A 98 -0.79 -13.01 -5.71
N THR A 99 0.14 -13.86 -5.30
CA THR A 99 0.19 -15.27 -5.73
C THR A 99 -1.08 -16.01 -5.30
N HIS A 100 -1.50 -15.85 -4.05
CA HIS A 100 -2.73 -16.48 -3.56
C HIS A 100 -3.99 -15.96 -4.28
N VAL A 101 -4.05 -14.66 -4.61
CA VAL A 101 -5.14 -14.09 -5.43
C VAL A 101 -5.18 -14.71 -6.82
N GLN A 102 -4.02 -14.88 -7.47
CA GLN A 102 -3.93 -15.55 -8.77
C GLN A 102 -4.36 -17.02 -8.71
N ASP A 103 -3.95 -17.73 -7.68
CA ASP A 103 -4.37 -19.12 -7.46
C ASP A 103 -5.87 -19.23 -7.19
N ALA A 104 -6.41 -18.33 -6.36
CA ALA A 104 -7.85 -18.25 -6.12
C ALA A 104 -8.61 -17.99 -7.43
N GLN A 105 -8.14 -17.09 -8.26
CA GLN A 105 -8.75 -16.77 -9.55
C GLN A 105 -8.72 -17.97 -10.51
N ARG A 106 -7.59 -18.69 -10.57
CA ARG A 106 -7.42 -19.90 -11.37
C ARG A 106 -8.37 -21.03 -10.91
N LEU A 107 -8.54 -21.20 -9.60
CA LEU A 107 -9.48 -22.17 -9.05
C LEU A 107 -10.94 -21.75 -9.29
N ALA A 108 -11.27 -20.48 -9.11
CA ALA A 108 -12.59 -19.95 -9.40
C ALA A 108 -13.00 -20.14 -10.88
N SER A 109 -12.05 -20.01 -11.82
CA SER A 109 -12.30 -20.29 -13.24
C SER A 109 -12.65 -21.74 -13.54
N ARG A 110 -12.30 -22.66 -12.64
CA ARG A 110 -12.63 -24.09 -12.70
C ARG A 110 -13.84 -24.47 -11.83
N LEU A 111 -14.53 -23.45 -11.29
CA LEU A 111 -15.64 -23.61 -10.34
C LEU A 111 -15.24 -24.41 -9.08
N ASP A 112 -13.98 -24.29 -8.68
CA ASP A 112 -13.40 -25.01 -7.55
C ASP A 112 -13.54 -24.19 -6.26
N GLN A 113 -14.15 -24.78 -5.24
CA GLN A 113 -14.35 -24.18 -3.92
C GLN A 113 -13.01 -23.92 -3.18
N GLY A 114 -11.93 -24.56 -3.57
CA GLY A 114 -10.58 -24.25 -3.08
C GLY A 114 -10.14 -22.81 -3.30
N ALA A 115 -10.80 -22.10 -4.24
CA ALA A 115 -10.61 -20.67 -4.45
C ALA A 115 -10.83 -19.86 -3.16
N ASN A 116 -11.80 -20.22 -2.32
CA ASN A 116 -12.07 -19.55 -1.06
C ASN A 116 -10.92 -19.71 -0.05
N THR A 117 -10.29 -20.87 -0.01
CA THR A 117 -9.11 -21.12 0.82
C THR A 117 -7.95 -20.22 0.38
N GLN A 118 -7.66 -20.13 -0.91
CA GLN A 118 -6.60 -19.29 -1.44
C GLN A 118 -6.88 -17.80 -1.19
N ALA A 119 -8.11 -17.34 -1.37
CA ALA A 119 -8.49 -15.97 -1.01
C ALA A 119 -8.30 -15.69 0.50
N GLY A 120 -8.53 -16.68 1.35
CA GLY A 120 -8.25 -16.61 2.78
C GLY A 120 -6.75 -16.49 3.10
N GLU A 121 -5.90 -17.24 2.41
CA GLU A 121 -4.43 -17.15 2.54
C GLU A 121 -3.90 -15.79 2.05
N ALA A 122 -4.47 -15.22 1.00
CA ALA A 122 -4.15 -13.87 0.57
C ALA A 122 -4.41 -12.83 1.68
N LEU A 123 -5.54 -12.92 2.38
CA LEU A 123 -5.86 -12.03 3.51
C LEU A 123 -4.88 -12.20 4.67
N LYS A 124 -4.44 -13.41 4.99
CA LYS A 124 -3.42 -13.68 6.02
C LYS A 124 -2.08 -13.05 5.64
N SER A 125 -1.68 -13.16 4.37
CA SER A 125 -0.45 -12.54 3.86
C SER A 125 -0.51 -11.01 3.98
N ILE A 126 -1.64 -10.38 3.64
CA ILE A 126 -1.86 -8.94 3.85
C ILE A 126 -1.75 -8.59 5.34
N GLN A 127 -2.35 -9.38 6.21
CA GLN A 127 -2.30 -9.15 7.64
C GLN A 127 -0.86 -9.22 8.17
N SER A 128 -0.05 -10.19 7.74
CA SER A 128 1.35 -10.31 8.13
C SER A 128 2.20 -9.13 7.66
N ALA A 129 1.88 -8.55 6.50
CA ALA A 129 2.56 -7.36 5.98
C ALA A 129 2.25 -6.08 6.79
N THR A 130 1.10 -6.03 7.46
CA THR A 130 0.60 -4.85 8.17
C THR A 130 0.71 -4.95 9.70
N SER A 131 0.99 -6.15 10.23
CA SER A 131 1.25 -6.33 11.67
C SER A 131 2.64 -5.79 12.03
N LYS A 132 2.67 -4.90 13.02
CA LYS A 132 3.90 -4.34 13.60
C LYS A 132 4.49 -5.30 14.63
#